data_82ad3c0b0d1353f6a69589421a06ef74
#
_entry.id   82ad3c0b0d1353f6a69589421a06ef74
#
_cell.length_a   1.000
_cell.length_b   1.000
_cell.length_c   1.000
_cell.angle_alpha   90.00
_cell.angle_beta   90.00
_cell.angle_gamma   90.00
#
_symmetry.space_group_name_H-M   'P 1'
#
loop_
_entity.id
_entity.type
_entity.pdbx_description
1 polymer ?
#
loop_
_entity_poly.entity_id
_entity_poly.type
_entity_poly.pdbx_seq_one_letter_code
_entity_poly.pdbx_strand_id
1 'polypeptide(L)'
;MIDMIRSILTKLKMRLRGEIPTETYVKNGMRIGRNFHRLPNCTFDISHCWLISIGDNVTCAPGVRIIAHDASTCLIFNNITSGGAKRLCKISPITIGNNVFIGAGSIVLCGVHIGNNVVIGAGAVVTKSIPDNSVACGNPATVVASYEGFVEKHLKYQ
;
A
#
# COMPACT_ATOMS: atom_id res chain seq x y z
N MET A 1 19.29 -15.45 20.18
CA MET A 1 18.21 -15.71 21.19
C MET A 1 17.31 -14.49 21.36
N ILE A 2 17.82 -13.30 21.64
CA ILE A 2 17.02 -12.06 21.86
C ILE A 2 16.18 -11.71 20.61
N ASP A 3 16.72 -11.79 19.41
CA ASP A 3 16.02 -11.46 18.17
C ASP A 3 14.91 -12.47 17.84
N MET A 4 15.11 -13.73 18.17
CA MET A 4 14.11 -14.77 18.03
C MET A 4 12.91 -14.53 18.97
N ILE A 5 13.18 -14.13 20.22
CA ILE A 5 12.13 -13.80 21.21
C ILE A 5 11.37 -12.55 20.76
N ARG A 6 12.08 -11.50 20.28
CA ARG A 6 11.44 -10.30 19.72
C ARG A 6 10.53 -10.62 18.53
N SER A 7 10.98 -11.49 17.63
CA SER A 7 10.20 -11.93 16.48
C SER A 7 8.92 -12.66 16.92
N ILE A 8 9.03 -13.57 17.89
CA ILE A 8 7.86 -14.31 18.43
C ILE A 8 6.88 -13.35 19.10
N LEU A 9 7.35 -12.42 19.93
CA LEU A 9 6.52 -11.43 20.60
C LEU A 9 5.81 -10.50 19.59
N THR A 10 6.50 -10.11 18.52
CA THR A 10 5.90 -9.30 17.45
C THR A 10 4.79 -10.07 16.74
N LYS A 11 5.01 -11.33 16.39
CA LYS A 11 3.98 -12.19 15.77
C LYS A 11 2.77 -12.41 16.68
N LEU A 12 3.02 -12.58 17.98
CA LEU A 12 1.94 -12.71 18.96
C LEU A 12 1.12 -11.43 19.07
N LYS A 13 1.77 -10.25 19.16
CA LYS A 13 1.09 -8.95 19.17
C LYS A 13 0.26 -8.73 17.91
N MET A 14 0.77 -9.10 16.73
CA MET A 14 0.03 -9.02 15.47
C MET A 14 -1.22 -9.92 15.50
N ARG A 15 -1.10 -11.16 15.98
CA ARG A 15 -2.23 -12.07 16.13
C ARG A 15 -3.31 -11.53 17.08
N LEU A 16 -2.91 -10.97 18.22
CA LEU A 16 -3.83 -10.36 19.18
C LEU A 16 -4.59 -9.15 18.60
N ARG A 17 -4.02 -8.47 17.61
CA ARG A 17 -4.66 -7.36 16.89
C ARG A 17 -5.46 -7.80 15.66
N GLY A 18 -5.51 -9.10 15.37
CA GLY A 18 -6.12 -9.62 14.14
C GLY A 18 -5.36 -9.25 12.86
N GLU A 19 -4.09 -8.86 12.96
CA GLU A 19 -3.27 -8.50 11.81
C GLU A 19 -2.75 -9.75 11.08
N ILE A 20 -2.85 -9.75 9.75
CA ILE A 20 -2.28 -10.80 8.90
C ILE A 20 -0.76 -10.59 8.81
N PRO A 21 0.08 -11.59 9.10
CA PRO A 21 1.54 -11.48 8.93
C PRO A 21 1.95 -11.20 7.48
N THR A 22 3.02 -10.43 7.28
CA THR A 22 3.54 -10.10 5.95
C THR A 22 3.90 -11.33 5.14
N GLU A 23 4.44 -12.35 5.78
CA GLU A 23 4.78 -13.64 5.15
C GLU A 23 3.57 -14.35 4.55
N THR A 24 2.37 -14.12 5.10
CA THR A 24 1.13 -14.68 4.55
C THR A 24 0.80 -14.05 3.20
N TYR A 25 0.95 -12.73 3.07
CA TYR A 25 0.76 -12.05 1.79
C TYR A 25 1.77 -12.51 0.74
N VAL A 26 3.05 -12.66 1.14
CA VAL A 26 4.11 -13.14 0.23
C VAL A 26 3.84 -14.57 -0.24
N LYS A 27 3.42 -15.46 0.66
CA LYS A 27 3.00 -16.84 0.29
C LYS A 27 1.85 -16.85 -0.71
N ASN A 28 0.97 -15.86 -0.66
CA ASN A 28 -0.14 -15.68 -1.59
C ASN A 28 0.23 -14.85 -2.83
N GLY A 29 1.53 -14.64 -3.09
CA GLY A 29 2.02 -14.08 -4.34
C GLY A 29 2.35 -12.58 -4.32
N MET A 30 2.20 -11.87 -3.18
CA MET A 30 2.68 -10.49 -3.06
C MET A 30 4.20 -10.45 -3.22
N ARG A 31 4.70 -9.51 -4.00
CA ARG A 31 6.13 -9.27 -4.18
C ARG A 31 6.58 -8.08 -3.35
N ILE A 32 7.64 -8.28 -2.58
CA ILE A 32 8.27 -7.21 -1.79
C ILE A 32 9.79 -7.25 -2.00
N GLY A 33 10.37 -6.05 -2.09
CA GLY A 33 11.82 -5.86 -2.18
C GLY A 33 12.49 -5.85 -0.80
N ARG A 34 13.75 -5.44 -0.79
CA ARG A 34 14.58 -5.33 0.42
C ARG A 34 14.18 -4.12 1.26
N ASN A 35 14.44 -4.17 2.58
CA ASN A 35 14.19 -3.07 3.51
C ASN A 35 12.74 -2.57 3.48
N PHE A 36 11.79 -3.50 3.39
CA PHE A 36 10.39 -3.18 3.51
C PHE A 36 9.98 -3.09 4.98
N HIS A 37 9.47 -1.93 5.38
CA HIS A 37 8.98 -1.66 6.71
C HIS A 37 7.46 -1.49 6.72
N ARG A 38 6.78 -2.42 7.37
CA ARG A 38 5.34 -2.36 7.60
C ARG A 38 5.07 -2.05 9.06
N LEU A 39 4.53 -0.87 9.33
CA LEU A 39 4.13 -0.47 10.68
C LEU A 39 2.74 -1.03 11.04
N PRO A 40 2.32 -0.99 12.33
CA PRO A 40 1.08 -1.63 12.77
C PRO A 40 -0.17 -1.17 12.02
N ASN A 41 -1.17 -2.07 11.97
CA ASN A 41 -2.49 -1.83 11.37
C ASN A 41 -2.48 -1.59 9.84
N CYS A 42 -1.35 -1.84 9.17
CA CYS A 42 -1.35 -1.85 7.71
C CYS A 42 -2.04 -3.10 7.18
N THR A 43 -2.87 -2.94 6.16
CA THR A 43 -3.58 -4.04 5.50
C THR A 43 -3.34 -4.02 4.00
N PHE A 44 -3.14 -5.21 3.45
CA PHE A 44 -3.06 -5.43 2.01
C PHE A 44 -4.23 -6.31 1.59
N ASP A 45 -4.68 -6.16 0.36
CA ASP A 45 -5.77 -6.98 -0.18
C ASP A 45 -5.38 -8.45 -0.21
N ILE A 46 -5.79 -9.21 0.81
CA ILE A 46 -5.42 -10.64 0.92
C ILE A 46 -5.99 -11.46 -0.24
N SER A 47 -7.14 -11.08 -0.76
CA SER A 47 -7.82 -11.79 -1.85
C SER A 47 -7.11 -11.63 -3.19
N HIS A 48 -6.34 -10.55 -3.37
CA HIS A 48 -5.68 -10.22 -4.64
C HIS A 48 -4.23 -9.76 -4.42
N CYS A 49 -3.58 -10.22 -3.36
CA CYS A 49 -2.22 -9.76 -3.00
C CYS A 49 -1.17 -10.11 -4.06
N TRP A 50 -1.38 -11.11 -4.91
CA TRP A 50 -0.50 -11.39 -6.07
C TRP A 50 -0.44 -10.25 -7.10
N LEU A 51 -1.38 -9.30 -7.05
CA LEU A 51 -1.38 -8.08 -7.86
C LEU A 51 -0.57 -6.94 -7.24
N ILE A 52 -0.04 -7.12 -6.02
CA ILE A 52 0.70 -6.09 -5.31
C ILE A 52 2.20 -6.36 -5.43
N SER A 53 2.93 -5.37 -5.92
CA SER A 53 4.39 -5.37 -6.00
C SER A 53 4.96 -4.15 -5.33
N ILE A 54 5.90 -4.34 -4.41
CA ILE A 54 6.56 -3.30 -3.63
C ILE A 54 8.06 -3.43 -3.84
N GLY A 55 8.71 -2.32 -4.16
CA GLY A 55 10.15 -2.26 -4.40
C GLY A 55 11.00 -2.22 -3.11
N ASP A 56 12.24 -1.79 -3.27
CA ASP A 56 13.23 -1.68 -2.20
C ASP A 56 13.02 -0.39 -1.37
N ASN A 57 13.38 -0.43 -0.07
CA ASN A 57 13.35 0.73 0.84
C ASN A 57 11.96 1.39 0.91
N VAL A 58 10.92 0.61 1.09
CA VAL A 58 9.54 1.10 1.20
C VAL A 58 9.07 1.03 2.64
N THR A 59 8.49 2.12 3.12
CA THR A 59 7.87 2.18 4.45
C THR A 59 6.38 2.48 4.33
N CYS A 60 5.55 1.61 4.89
CA CYS A 60 4.13 1.84 5.12
C CYS A 60 3.92 2.24 6.59
N ALA A 61 3.56 3.50 6.83
CA ALA A 61 3.23 4.01 8.15
C ALA A 61 1.94 3.38 8.70
N PRO A 62 1.60 3.53 10.00
CA PRO A 62 0.46 2.83 10.59
C PRO A 62 -0.86 3.08 9.87
N GLY A 63 -1.66 2.02 9.71
CA GLY A 63 -3.00 2.13 9.13
C GLY A 63 -3.06 2.28 7.61
N VAL A 64 -1.95 2.14 6.90
CA VAL A 64 -1.94 2.14 5.42
C VAL A 64 -2.75 0.97 4.89
N ARG A 65 -3.56 1.23 3.86
CA ARG A 65 -4.36 0.21 3.16
C ARG A 65 -4.01 0.16 1.68
N ILE A 66 -3.74 -1.03 1.16
CA ILE A 66 -3.49 -1.27 -0.26
C ILE A 66 -4.57 -2.22 -0.78
N ILE A 67 -5.42 -1.73 -1.70
CA ILE A 67 -6.63 -2.39 -2.14
C ILE A 67 -6.57 -2.63 -3.65
N ALA A 68 -6.34 -3.86 -4.07
CA ALA A 68 -6.13 -4.24 -5.47
C ALA A 68 -7.43 -4.59 -6.23
N HIS A 69 -8.60 -4.39 -5.62
CA HIS A 69 -9.91 -4.60 -6.24
C HIS A 69 -10.86 -3.42 -5.99
N ASP A 70 -11.86 -3.33 -6.83
CA ASP A 70 -12.96 -2.38 -6.67
C ASP A 70 -14.30 -3.15 -6.74
N ALA A 71 -14.86 -3.43 -5.57
CA ALA A 71 -16.11 -4.17 -5.45
C ALA A 71 -17.34 -3.34 -5.86
N SER A 72 -17.24 -2.01 -5.96
CA SER A 72 -18.35 -1.15 -6.41
C SER A 72 -18.77 -1.46 -7.84
N THR A 73 -17.82 -1.91 -8.66
CA THR A 73 -18.09 -2.32 -10.05
C THR A 73 -19.01 -3.53 -10.16
N CYS A 74 -19.17 -4.31 -9.09
CA CYS A 74 -20.15 -5.41 -9.04
C CYS A 74 -21.59 -4.92 -9.23
N LEU A 75 -21.90 -3.70 -8.81
CA LEU A 75 -23.24 -3.10 -9.01
C LEU A 75 -23.58 -2.93 -10.49
N ILE A 76 -22.58 -2.55 -11.29
CA ILE A 76 -22.72 -2.35 -12.74
C ILE A 76 -22.87 -3.70 -13.43
N PHE A 77 -22.01 -4.63 -13.13
CA PHE A 77 -21.98 -5.95 -13.80
C PHE A 77 -23.16 -6.84 -13.41
N ASN A 78 -23.66 -6.77 -12.18
CA ASN A 78 -24.86 -7.52 -11.76
C ASN A 78 -26.13 -7.07 -12.50
N ASN A 79 -26.21 -5.81 -12.92
CA ASN A 79 -27.35 -5.28 -13.67
C ASN A 79 -27.31 -5.63 -15.17
N ILE A 80 -26.12 -5.92 -15.71
CA ILE A 80 -25.92 -6.24 -17.14
C ILE A 80 -26.07 -7.76 -17.41
N THR A 81 -25.76 -8.59 -16.43
CA THR A 81 -25.82 -10.05 -16.55
C THR A 81 -27.07 -10.63 -15.84
N SER A 82 -28.20 -10.51 -16.52
CA SER A 82 -29.43 -11.20 -16.12
C SER A 82 -29.28 -12.71 -16.29
N GLY A 83 -28.84 -13.41 -15.24
CA GLY A 83 -28.76 -14.88 -15.27
C GLY A 83 -27.60 -15.46 -14.48
N GLY A 84 -27.62 -15.35 -13.14
CA GLY A 84 -26.75 -16.15 -12.27
C GLY A 84 -25.26 -15.86 -12.34
N ALA A 85 -24.88 -14.64 -12.69
CA ALA A 85 -23.51 -14.27 -12.93
C ALA A 85 -22.68 -14.22 -11.66
N LYS A 86 -21.47 -14.75 -11.74
CA LYS A 86 -20.38 -14.50 -10.80
C LYS A 86 -20.23 -13.00 -10.57
N ARG A 87 -20.09 -12.59 -9.30
CA ARG A 87 -19.75 -11.21 -8.96
C ARG A 87 -18.45 -10.81 -9.69
N LEU A 88 -18.58 -9.95 -10.69
CA LEU A 88 -17.45 -9.41 -11.42
C LEU A 88 -17.00 -8.13 -10.72
N CYS A 89 -15.83 -8.16 -10.10
CA CYS A 89 -15.19 -6.97 -9.55
C CYS A 89 -14.04 -6.54 -10.46
N LYS A 90 -13.82 -5.23 -10.56
CA LYS A 90 -12.59 -4.73 -11.18
C LYS A 90 -11.42 -5.11 -10.26
N ILE A 91 -10.44 -5.80 -10.81
CA ILE A 91 -9.14 -6.05 -10.17
C ILE A 91 -8.05 -5.44 -11.03
N SER A 92 -7.03 -4.86 -10.41
CA SER A 92 -5.95 -4.24 -11.16
C SER A 92 -4.65 -4.20 -10.34
N PRO A 93 -3.48 -4.40 -10.97
CA PRO A 93 -2.22 -4.44 -10.25
C PRO A 93 -1.90 -3.10 -9.60
N ILE A 94 -1.20 -3.17 -8.47
CA ILE A 94 -0.61 -2.03 -7.77
C ILE A 94 0.89 -2.25 -7.76
N THR A 95 1.63 -1.25 -8.22
CA THR A 95 3.09 -1.27 -8.18
C THR A 95 3.60 -0.07 -7.40
N ILE A 96 4.51 -0.32 -6.48
CA ILE A 96 5.18 0.70 -5.67
C ILE A 96 6.68 0.57 -5.95
N GLY A 97 7.29 1.64 -6.40
CA GLY A 97 8.71 1.69 -6.74
C GLY A 97 9.62 1.64 -5.51
N ASN A 98 10.83 2.13 -5.67
CA ASN A 98 11.86 2.14 -4.63
C ASN A 98 11.89 3.47 -3.88
N ASN A 99 12.40 3.46 -2.63
CA ASN A 99 12.52 4.66 -1.79
C ASN A 99 11.19 5.38 -1.64
N VAL A 100 10.15 4.67 -1.19
CA VAL A 100 8.80 5.20 -1.05
C VAL A 100 8.37 5.22 0.42
N PHE A 101 7.86 6.35 0.86
CA PHE A 101 7.19 6.49 2.16
C PHE A 101 5.70 6.70 1.96
N ILE A 102 4.87 5.87 2.58
CA ILE A 102 3.41 6.01 2.56
C ILE A 102 2.94 6.39 3.96
N GLY A 103 2.43 7.60 4.09
CA GLY A 103 2.00 8.20 5.34
C GLY A 103 0.85 7.47 6.01
N ALA A 104 0.71 7.68 7.32
CA ALA A 104 -0.25 6.98 8.16
C ALA A 104 -1.70 7.16 7.66
N GLY A 105 -2.48 6.06 7.69
CA GLY A 105 -3.88 6.07 7.29
C GLY A 105 -4.14 6.26 5.79
N SER A 106 -3.10 6.29 4.95
CA SER A 106 -3.28 6.43 3.50
C SER A 106 -3.88 5.18 2.86
N ILE A 107 -4.60 5.37 1.77
CA ILE A 107 -5.24 4.31 1.00
C ILE A 107 -4.71 4.35 -0.43
N VAL A 108 -4.24 3.22 -0.94
CA VAL A 108 -3.81 3.06 -2.33
C VAL A 108 -4.81 2.16 -3.04
N LEU A 109 -5.44 2.67 -4.10
CA LEU A 109 -6.48 1.97 -4.84
C LEU A 109 -5.92 1.16 -6.02
N CYS A 110 -6.75 0.26 -6.53
CA CYS A 110 -6.39 -0.66 -7.62
C CYS A 110 -6.00 0.09 -8.90
N GLY A 111 -4.99 -0.43 -9.62
CA GLY A 111 -4.48 0.12 -10.86
C GLY A 111 -3.49 1.28 -10.68
N VAL A 112 -3.09 1.60 -9.44
CA VAL A 112 -2.14 2.67 -9.16
C VAL A 112 -0.70 2.19 -9.33
N HIS A 113 0.10 3.01 -9.98
CA HIS A 113 1.56 2.94 -9.96
C HIS A 113 2.13 4.12 -9.16
N ILE A 114 2.92 3.83 -8.13
CA ILE A 114 3.71 4.83 -7.39
C ILE A 114 5.15 4.66 -7.82
N GLY A 115 5.75 5.72 -8.32
CA GLY A 115 7.11 5.74 -8.83
C GLY A 115 8.18 5.62 -7.74
N ASN A 116 9.42 5.91 -8.10
CA ASN A 116 10.56 5.92 -7.19
C ASN A 116 10.73 7.28 -6.51
N ASN A 117 11.35 7.31 -5.32
CA ASN A 117 11.59 8.54 -4.54
C ASN A 117 10.28 9.30 -4.32
N VAL A 118 9.28 8.65 -3.75
CA VAL A 118 7.95 9.23 -3.55
C VAL A 118 7.60 9.28 -2.06
N VAL A 119 7.03 10.41 -1.66
CA VAL A 119 6.42 10.57 -0.34
C VAL A 119 4.92 10.77 -0.51
N ILE A 120 4.13 9.88 0.09
CA ILE A 120 2.67 10.03 0.21
C ILE A 120 2.37 10.57 1.60
N GLY A 121 1.69 11.71 1.66
CA GLY A 121 1.27 12.33 2.92
C GLY A 121 0.25 11.49 3.68
N ALA A 122 0.19 11.66 5.00
CA ALA A 122 -0.76 10.95 5.86
C ALA A 122 -2.21 11.22 5.44
N GLY A 123 -3.07 10.19 5.54
CA GLY A 123 -4.49 10.29 5.20
C GLY A 123 -4.79 10.45 3.70
N ALA A 124 -3.79 10.34 2.84
CA ALA A 124 -3.99 10.48 1.40
C ALA A 124 -4.79 9.29 0.80
N VAL A 125 -5.61 9.57 -0.21
CA VAL A 125 -6.30 8.54 -1.01
C VAL A 125 -5.73 8.57 -2.42
N VAL A 126 -4.86 7.62 -2.74
CA VAL A 126 -4.16 7.54 -4.02
C VAL A 126 -5.07 6.80 -5.02
N THR A 127 -5.70 7.56 -5.89
CA THR A 127 -6.65 7.08 -6.91
C THR A 127 -6.05 7.04 -8.31
N LYS A 128 -4.91 7.72 -8.51
CA LYS A 128 -4.18 7.80 -9.78
C LYS A 128 -2.70 7.56 -9.54
N SER A 129 -1.98 7.16 -10.57
CA SER A 129 -0.53 6.93 -10.49
C SER A 129 0.22 8.20 -10.12
N ILE A 130 1.27 8.04 -9.32
CA ILE A 130 2.15 9.11 -8.83
C ILE A 130 3.51 8.94 -9.52
N PRO A 131 4.02 9.97 -10.21
CA PRO A 131 5.30 9.88 -10.90
C PRO A 131 6.49 9.81 -9.94
N ASP A 132 7.66 9.44 -10.47
CA ASP A 132 8.92 9.47 -9.74
C ASP A 132 9.20 10.87 -9.16
N ASN A 133 10.02 10.91 -8.10
CA ASN A 133 10.55 12.13 -7.50
C ASN A 133 9.45 13.13 -7.06
N SER A 134 8.39 12.63 -6.43
CA SER A 134 7.20 13.40 -6.10
C SER A 134 6.82 13.31 -4.64
N VAL A 135 6.20 14.37 -4.14
CA VAL A 135 5.44 14.39 -2.90
C VAL A 135 3.98 14.57 -3.24
N ALA A 136 3.13 13.63 -2.81
CA ALA A 136 1.69 13.68 -3.07
C ALA A 136 0.89 13.58 -1.79
N CYS A 137 -0.20 14.32 -1.68
CA CYS A 137 -1.08 14.26 -0.52
C CYS A 137 -2.53 14.62 -0.89
N GLY A 138 -3.43 14.40 0.06
CA GLY A 138 -4.84 14.77 -0.05
C GLY A 138 -5.77 13.62 -0.47
N ASN A 139 -7.05 13.95 -0.60
CA ASN A 139 -8.11 13.05 -1.05
C ASN A 139 -8.97 13.75 -2.11
N PRO A 140 -8.85 13.40 -3.39
CA PRO A 140 -7.85 12.48 -3.95
C PRO A 140 -6.42 13.04 -3.86
N ALA A 141 -5.43 12.14 -3.78
CA ALA A 141 -4.02 12.52 -3.71
C ALA A 141 -3.55 13.18 -5.01
N THR A 142 -2.88 14.32 -4.87
CA THR A 142 -2.26 15.07 -5.96
C THR A 142 -0.80 15.38 -5.63
N VAL A 143 0.04 15.53 -6.65
CA VAL A 143 1.43 15.96 -6.48
C VAL A 143 1.45 17.41 -6.02
N VAL A 144 2.10 17.68 -4.90
CA VAL A 144 2.17 19.02 -4.26
C VAL A 144 3.59 19.59 -4.21
N ALA A 145 4.61 18.75 -4.37
CA ALA A 145 6.01 19.18 -4.38
C ALA A 145 6.89 18.14 -5.09
N SER A 146 8.12 18.53 -5.41
CA SER A 146 9.17 17.60 -5.80
C SER A 146 9.78 16.92 -4.57
N TYR A 147 10.29 15.70 -4.75
CA TYR A 147 11.04 14.99 -3.71
C TYR A 147 12.31 15.74 -3.30
N GLU A 148 13.02 16.34 -4.26
CA GLU A 148 14.21 17.15 -4.01
C GLU A 148 13.91 18.34 -3.10
N GLY A 149 12.87 19.13 -3.42
CA GLY A 149 12.45 20.26 -2.58
C GLY A 149 12.00 19.82 -1.18
N PHE A 150 11.40 18.62 -1.06
CA PHE A 150 11.07 18.03 0.23
C PHE A 150 12.34 17.71 1.04
N VAL A 151 13.36 17.10 0.41
CA VAL A 151 14.65 16.79 1.04
C VAL A 151 15.34 18.07 1.51
N GLU A 152 15.50 19.05 0.63
CA GLU A 152 16.14 20.34 0.96
C GLU A 152 15.47 21.03 2.15
N LYS A 153 14.13 21.04 2.16
CA LYS A 153 13.37 21.62 3.27
C LYS A 153 13.68 20.94 4.60
N HIS A 154 13.81 19.61 4.62
CA HIS A 154 14.00 18.85 5.85
C HIS A 154 15.46 18.82 6.33
N LEU A 155 16.44 18.92 5.43
CA LEU A 155 17.85 19.06 5.81
C LEU A 155 18.15 20.38 6.57
N LYS A 156 17.32 21.41 6.38
CA LYS A 156 17.46 22.69 7.11
C LYS A 156 17.06 22.59 8.60
N TYR A 157 16.45 21.50 9.04
CA TYR A 157 16.03 21.30 10.43
C TYR A 157 17.01 20.43 11.24
N GLN A 158 18.14 20.05 10.67
CA GLN A 158 19.25 19.36 11.35
C GLN A 158 20.35 20.36 11.75
#